data_edf04ffd744dceed435407887b92aaee
#
_entry.id   edf04ffd744dceed435407887b92aaee
#
_cell.length_a   1.000
_cell.length_b   1.000
_cell.length_c   1.000
_cell.angle_alpha   90.00
_cell.angle_beta   90.00
_cell.angle_gamma   90.00
#
_symmetry.space_group_name_H-M   'P 1'
#
loop_
_entity.id
_entity.type
_entity.pdbx_description
1 polymer ?
#
loop_
_entity_poly.entity_id
_entity_poly.type
_entity_poly.pdbx_seq_one_letter_code
_entity_poly.pdbx_strand_id
1 'polypeptide(L)'
;VPPTLDMTGTQEGQVCPSEAFFAVSSWGDSRSFSEQLGQLRASIVGEFDRVDEEQLLAKARLFFYFGFGREAIQTLQLDGSVSQERRYLAGVAQIIDDDAVTQGLFEKLVSCQSDVALWAFLAANGTGLDAAVDASTVLRAFKSLPPHLQAHLGARLSEKFLNIDDEDSALQAINMAVAQPEPTAETQLVEATLLQDLGEHEEATDVLMELARSNNRTTVEAMTAFLQDAIQQDFELTSQDFELADALRFENALAPAVKYLELAQMRAYLHQGEFTEAQQLYAELALSADEGDLDSIADELAEAFTAHDDDIQFLEFAFDPPVMEFQQPTALAIAERLLSLGFPERSLELLETSSVPLNNSEGQYLRAEAALLLGDADAALGWLQGLEGERAAALIRAATDVSSGAAFNRSQRSQDEAVLQAWQRNNWSELSADDETLLRDVSATVREEPVSVAIMDSPLLSGRTLLEQSAQSREVLDRLLERFDIAPDP
;
A
#
# COMPACT_ATOMS: atom_id res chain seq x y z
N VAL A 1 15.68 42.72 31.48
CA VAL A 1 16.40 41.64 32.17
C VAL A 1 15.82 40.35 31.64
N PRO A 2 16.62 39.47 31.05
CA PRO A 2 16.09 38.19 30.57
C PRO A 2 15.54 37.38 31.74
N PRO A 3 14.49 36.55 31.50
CA PRO A 3 13.90 35.73 32.55
C PRO A 3 14.91 34.70 33.06
N THR A 4 15.11 34.68 34.36
CA THR A 4 15.94 33.67 35.06
C THR A 4 15.13 32.38 35.29
N LEU A 5 15.81 31.24 35.39
CA LEU A 5 15.19 29.96 35.72
C LEU A 5 14.80 29.93 37.21
N ASP A 6 13.59 30.41 37.52
CA ASP A 6 13.02 30.29 38.85
C ASP A 6 12.15 29.03 38.91
N MET A 7 12.44 28.16 39.91
CA MET A 7 11.70 26.93 40.16
C MET A 7 10.67 27.18 41.28
N THR A 8 9.38 27.04 40.93
CA THR A 8 8.28 27.25 41.88
C THR A 8 7.71 25.89 42.29
N GLY A 9 7.53 25.69 43.60
CA GLY A 9 6.85 24.50 44.11
C GLY A 9 5.32 24.63 43.98
N THR A 10 4.66 23.62 43.41
CA THR A 10 3.21 23.52 43.38
C THR A 10 2.65 23.06 44.76
N GLN A 11 1.34 23.22 44.97
CA GLN A 11 0.70 22.74 46.22
C GLN A 11 0.83 21.22 46.43
N GLU A 12 1.10 20.47 45.37
CA GLU A 12 1.30 19.03 45.35
C GLU A 12 2.76 18.62 45.55
N GLY A 13 3.66 19.58 45.79
CA GLY A 13 5.10 19.33 46.02
C GLY A 13 5.92 19.15 44.75
N GLN A 14 5.37 19.35 43.57
CA GLN A 14 6.07 19.33 42.30
C GLN A 14 6.81 20.68 42.11
N VAL A 15 8.01 20.59 41.54
CA VAL A 15 8.83 21.77 41.24
C VAL A 15 8.78 22.03 39.72
N CYS A 16 8.13 23.12 39.32
CA CYS A 16 7.99 23.55 37.94
C CYS A 16 8.81 24.82 37.64
N PRO A 17 9.40 24.92 36.45
CA PRO A 17 9.99 26.17 35.97
C PRO A 17 8.98 27.28 35.86
N SER A 18 9.41 28.53 36.05
CA SER A 18 8.52 29.68 35.89
C SER A 18 8.04 29.81 34.44
N GLU A 19 6.79 30.23 34.25
CA GLU A 19 6.19 30.44 32.93
C GLU A 19 7.03 31.38 32.04
N ALA A 20 7.58 32.46 32.61
CA ALA A 20 8.38 33.41 31.89
C ALA A 20 9.66 32.83 31.26
N PHE A 21 10.19 31.73 31.82
CA PHE A 21 11.39 31.10 31.29
C PHE A 21 11.20 30.45 29.91
N PHE A 22 10.01 29.88 29.63
CA PHE A 22 9.66 29.25 28.39
C PHE A 22 8.75 30.09 27.48
N ALA A 23 8.57 31.39 27.80
CA ALA A 23 7.79 32.31 26.99
C ALA A 23 8.54 32.70 25.69
N VAL A 24 8.58 31.75 24.72
CA VAL A 24 9.35 31.87 23.47
C VAL A 24 8.96 33.10 22.68
N SER A 25 7.68 33.48 22.66
CA SER A 25 7.21 34.71 22.00
C SER A 25 7.90 36.01 22.48
N SER A 26 8.47 35.96 23.67
CA SER A 26 9.22 37.11 24.25
C SER A 26 10.70 37.16 23.85
N TRP A 27 11.23 36.14 23.15
CA TRP A 27 12.65 36.00 22.81
C TRP A 27 13.04 36.71 21.51
N GLY A 28 12.05 37.17 20.74
CA GLY A 28 12.21 37.94 19.52
C GLY A 28 11.04 38.86 19.28
N ASP A 29 11.04 39.55 18.14
CA ASP A 29 9.98 40.45 17.71
C ASP A 29 9.74 40.37 16.20
N SER A 30 8.87 41.22 15.63
CA SER A 30 8.50 41.24 14.22
C SER A 30 9.55 41.70 13.23
N ARG A 31 10.74 42.16 13.72
CA ARG A 31 11.86 42.52 12.85
C ARG A 31 12.54 41.29 12.25
N SER A 32 13.26 41.50 11.17
CA SER A 32 14.02 40.43 10.55
C SER A 32 15.07 39.81 11.48
N PHE A 33 15.36 38.52 11.27
CA PHE A 33 16.45 37.85 11.99
C PHE A 33 17.77 38.59 11.93
N SER A 34 18.13 39.10 10.75
CA SER A 34 19.39 39.83 10.52
C SER A 34 19.50 41.08 11.34
N GLU A 35 18.39 41.84 11.50
CA GLU A 35 18.39 43.08 12.30
C GLU A 35 18.53 42.77 13.79
N GLN A 36 17.79 41.79 14.29
CA GLN A 36 17.85 41.41 15.70
C GLN A 36 19.21 40.80 16.08
N LEU A 37 19.75 39.90 15.22
CA LEU A 37 21.06 39.32 15.41
C LEU A 37 22.19 40.36 15.34
N GLY A 38 22.06 41.37 14.46
CA GLY A 38 23.03 42.44 14.34
C GLY A 38 23.19 43.25 15.63
N GLN A 39 22.12 43.50 16.35
CA GLN A 39 22.12 44.18 17.64
C GLN A 39 22.84 43.38 18.74
N LEU A 40 22.60 42.04 18.76
CA LEU A 40 23.25 41.17 19.74
C LEU A 40 24.75 40.94 19.46
N ARG A 41 25.15 40.85 18.18
CA ARG A 41 26.57 40.64 17.81
C ARG A 41 27.51 41.70 18.33
N ALA A 42 27.05 42.95 18.44
CA ALA A 42 27.87 44.07 18.92
C ALA A 42 28.21 43.97 20.42
N SER A 43 27.53 43.13 21.20
CA SER A 43 27.61 43.09 22.65
C SER A 43 28.10 41.77 23.27
N ILE A 44 28.36 40.73 22.47
CA ILE A 44 28.69 39.38 22.98
C ILE A 44 30.10 39.29 23.58
N VAL A 45 31.04 40.04 23.06
CA VAL A 45 32.42 40.05 23.57
C VAL A 45 32.62 41.33 24.35
N GLY A 46 32.69 41.20 25.66
CA GLY A 46 32.96 42.30 26.56
C GLY A 46 34.47 42.63 26.66
N GLU A 47 34.82 43.57 27.52
CA GLU A 47 36.23 43.90 27.84
C GLU A 47 36.94 42.62 28.34
N PHE A 48 38.13 42.34 27.81
CA PHE A 48 38.99 41.20 28.14
C PHE A 48 38.60 39.84 27.49
N ASP A 49 37.97 39.80 26.31
CA ASP A 49 37.62 38.57 25.59
C ASP A 49 36.76 37.60 26.42
N ARG A 50 36.00 38.06 27.41
CA ARG A 50 35.09 37.25 28.18
C ARG A 50 33.73 37.27 27.52
N VAL A 51 33.17 36.07 27.32
CA VAL A 51 31.79 35.90 26.84
C VAL A 51 30.84 36.41 27.91
N ASP A 52 29.97 37.33 27.54
CA ASP A 52 28.90 37.80 28.39
C ASP A 52 27.77 36.76 28.38
N GLU A 53 27.51 36.09 29.52
CA GLU A 53 26.55 35.02 29.63
C GLU A 53 25.11 35.49 29.32
N GLU A 54 24.73 36.70 29.74
CA GLU A 54 23.41 37.28 29.45
C GLU A 54 23.22 37.47 27.95
N GLN A 55 24.21 37.98 27.27
CA GLN A 55 24.20 38.18 25.81
C GLN A 55 24.23 36.86 25.05
N LEU A 56 24.97 35.88 25.55
CA LEU A 56 25.01 34.52 24.97
C LEU A 56 23.64 33.82 25.04
N LEU A 57 23.00 33.88 26.22
CA LEU A 57 21.67 33.32 26.40
C LEU A 57 20.61 34.06 25.56
N ALA A 58 20.72 35.41 25.49
CA ALA A 58 19.81 36.18 24.61
C ALA A 58 19.97 35.81 23.13
N LYS A 59 21.21 35.58 22.67
CA LYS A 59 21.46 35.13 21.30
C LYS A 59 20.93 33.72 21.06
N ALA A 60 21.11 32.78 22.00
CA ALA A 60 20.57 31.45 21.89
C ALA A 60 19.03 31.49 21.82
N ARG A 61 18.36 32.29 22.66
CA ARG A 61 16.91 32.48 22.64
C ARG A 61 16.43 33.11 21.33
N LEU A 62 17.19 34.02 20.73
CA LEU A 62 16.86 34.56 19.41
C LEU A 62 16.91 33.47 18.32
N PHE A 63 17.90 32.58 18.35
CA PHE A 63 17.93 31.44 17.45
C PHE A 63 16.71 30.52 17.62
N PHE A 64 16.30 30.21 18.87
CA PHE A 64 15.07 29.45 19.12
C PHE A 64 13.81 30.10 18.54
N TYR A 65 13.70 31.44 18.76
CA TYR A 65 12.57 32.21 18.27
C TYR A 65 12.41 32.04 16.75
N PHE A 66 13.50 31.93 15.99
CA PHE A 66 13.50 31.76 14.55
C PHE A 66 13.58 30.28 14.08
N GLY A 67 13.53 29.30 15.00
CA GLY A 67 13.56 27.90 14.66
C GLY A 67 14.94 27.32 14.32
N PHE A 68 16.03 28.00 14.71
CA PHE A 68 17.41 27.57 14.45
C PHE A 68 17.98 26.82 15.67
N GLY A 69 17.57 25.59 15.90
CA GLY A 69 17.92 24.81 17.08
C GLY A 69 19.43 24.53 17.17
N ARG A 70 20.03 24.08 16.07
CA ARG A 70 21.49 23.74 16.03
C ARG A 70 22.38 24.94 16.33
N GLU A 71 22.04 26.09 15.76
CA GLU A 71 22.74 27.35 16.02
C GLU A 71 22.61 27.80 17.49
N ALA A 72 21.41 27.57 18.06
CA ALA A 72 21.19 27.81 19.47
C ALA A 72 22.06 26.92 20.35
N ILE A 73 22.13 25.61 20.10
CA ILE A 73 22.99 24.65 20.82
C ILE A 73 24.45 25.04 20.69
N GLN A 74 24.94 25.34 19.49
CA GLN A 74 26.32 25.80 19.28
C GLN A 74 26.60 27.07 20.07
N THR A 75 25.66 28.02 20.11
CA THR A 75 25.81 29.26 20.90
C THR A 75 25.90 28.95 22.38
N LEU A 76 25.08 28.06 22.94
CA LEU A 76 25.11 27.68 24.36
C LEU A 76 26.41 26.98 24.78
N GLN A 77 27.14 26.37 23.84
CA GLN A 77 28.37 25.64 24.07
C GLN A 77 29.66 26.49 23.93
N LEU A 78 29.58 27.78 23.52
CA LEU A 78 30.72 28.59 23.14
C LEU A 78 31.80 28.74 24.25
N ASP A 79 31.40 28.79 25.52
CA ASP A 79 32.32 28.97 26.65
C ASP A 79 32.54 27.71 27.48
N GLY A 80 31.91 26.56 27.09
CA GLY A 80 32.02 25.30 27.77
C GLY A 80 31.33 25.22 29.15
N SER A 81 30.64 26.28 29.57
CA SER A 81 29.94 26.27 30.87
C SER A 81 28.65 25.46 30.79
N VAL A 82 28.29 24.82 31.92
CA VAL A 82 27.09 23.98 32.03
C VAL A 82 26.23 24.46 33.17
N SER A 83 24.99 24.87 32.84
CA SER A 83 23.97 25.23 33.84
C SER A 83 22.67 24.45 33.57
N GLN A 84 21.78 24.41 34.55
CA GLN A 84 20.46 23.81 34.37
C GLN A 84 19.64 24.56 33.32
N GLU A 85 19.75 25.88 33.30
CA GLU A 85 19.12 26.73 32.30
C GLU A 85 19.57 26.37 30.89
N ARG A 86 20.89 26.25 30.66
CA ARG A 86 21.44 25.87 29.34
C ARG A 86 20.98 24.48 28.91
N ARG A 87 20.85 23.54 29.86
CA ARG A 87 20.33 22.20 29.55
C ARG A 87 18.87 22.24 29.10
N TYR A 88 18.00 23.00 29.74
CA TYR A 88 16.60 23.16 29.29
C TYR A 88 16.53 23.85 27.93
N LEU A 89 17.28 24.91 27.72
CA LEU A 89 17.34 25.59 26.42
C LEU A 89 17.87 24.64 25.33
N ALA A 90 18.92 23.88 25.60
CA ALA A 90 19.42 22.88 24.64
C ALA A 90 18.36 21.79 24.33
N GLY A 91 17.59 21.36 25.33
CA GLY A 91 16.49 20.42 25.13
C GLY A 91 15.38 21.00 24.25
N VAL A 92 14.98 22.25 24.44
CA VAL A 92 14.03 22.93 23.53
C VAL A 92 14.58 23.00 22.11
N ALA A 93 15.87 23.30 21.95
CA ALA A 93 16.52 23.34 20.64
C ALA A 93 16.48 21.99 19.93
N GLN A 94 16.76 20.90 20.67
CA GLN A 94 16.65 19.54 20.14
C GLN A 94 15.23 19.22 19.68
N ILE A 95 14.21 19.66 20.46
CA ILE A 95 12.81 19.49 20.06
C ILE A 95 12.50 20.25 18.77
N ILE A 96 12.98 21.47 18.61
CA ILE A 96 12.76 22.27 17.39
C ILE A 96 13.35 21.59 16.15
N ASP A 97 14.55 21.00 16.27
CA ASP A 97 15.26 20.35 15.16
C ASP A 97 14.88 18.85 14.98
N ASP A 98 13.92 18.36 15.75
CA ASP A 98 13.53 16.93 15.81
C ASP A 98 14.66 15.97 16.20
N ASP A 99 15.63 16.49 16.93
CA ASP A 99 16.74 15.69 17.49
C ASP A 99 16.32 15.01 18.81
N ALA A 100 16.97 13.88 19.13
CA ALA A 100 16.70 13.17 20.37
C ALA A 100 17.05 14.01 21.61
N VAL A 101 16.05 14.20 22.48
CA VAL A 101 16.24 14.95 23.72
C VAL A 101 16.92 14.09 24.78
N THR A 102 17.78 14.69 25.61
CA THR A 102 18.42 14.00 26.74
C THR A 102 17.36 13.41 27.68
N GLN A 103 17.40 12.10 27.89
CA GLN A 103 16.46 11.38 28.77
C GLN A 103 16.42 11.99 30.18
N GLY A 104 15.24 12.05 30.76
CA GLY A 104 15.02 12.55 32.12
C GLY A 104 14.94 14.07 32.27
N LEU A 105 15.22 14.84 31.20
CA LEU A 105 15.24 16.31 31.31
C LEU A 105 13.84 16.90 31.52
N PHE A 106 12.85 16.40 30.78
CA PHE A 106 11.46 16.92 30.78
C PHE A 106 10.43 15.96 31.41
N GLU A 107 10.78 14.71 31.70
CA GLU A 107 9.83 13.64 32.07
C GLU A 107 8.86 14.01 33.20
N LYS A 108 9.32 14.79 34.18
CA LYS A 108 8.49 15.19 35.34
C LYS A 108 7.76 16.53 35.14
N LEU A 109 7.92 17.17 33.98
CA LEU A 109 7.43 18.52 33.74
C LEU A 109 6.14 18.54 32.92
N VAL A 110 5.69 17.39 32.38
CA VAL A 110 4.50 17.28 31.54
C VAL A 110 3.21 17.68 32.29
N SER A 111 3.17 17.48 33.60
CA SER A 111 2.04 17.85 34.46
C SER A 111 2.13 19.27 35.03
N CYS A 112 3.13 20.06 34.64
CA CYS A 112 3.23 21.46 35.04
C CYS A 112 2.17 22.31 34.34
N GLN A 113 1.57 23.26 35.10
CA GLN A 113 0.55 24.18 34.57
C GLN A 113 1.17 25.45 33.98
N SER A 114 2.26 25.26 33.17
CA SER A 114 3.02 26.35 32.53
C SER A 114 3.49 25.94 31.15
N ASP A 115 4.05 26.87 30.37
CA ASP A 115 4.48 26.64 28.97
C ASP A 115 5.50 25.49 28.82
N VAL A 116 6.17 25.08 29.90
CA VAL A 116 7.07 23.92 29.88
C VAL A 116 6.33 22.62 29.55
N ALA A 117 5.04 22.52 29.84
CA ALA A 117 4.24 21.32 29.54
C ALA A 117 4.26 20.97 28.03
N LEU A 118 4.20 21.97 27.16
CA LEU A 118 4.33 21.77 25.71
C LEU A 118 5.65 21.08 25.35
N TRP A 119 6.75 21.62 25.84
CA TRP A 119 8.09 21.09 25.54
C TRP A 119 8.31 19.70 26.15
N ALA A 120 7.76 19.48 27.35
CA ALA A 120 7.78 18.18 28.00
C ALA A 120 6.96 17.15 27.23
N PHE A 121 5.80 17.52 26.72
CA PHE A 121 4.94 16.65 25.92
C PHE A 121 5.59 16.32 24.54
N LEU A 122 6.15 17.32 23.86
CA LEU A 122 6.86 17.09 22.60
C LEU A 122 8.13 16.22 22.78
N ALA A 123 8.83 16.34 23.90
CA ALA A 123 10.02 15.56 24.23
C ALA A 123 9.72 14.12 24.66
N ALA A 124 8.50 13.83 25.07
CA ALA A 124 8.13 12.54 25.63
C ALA A 124 8.07 11.46 24.55
N ASN A 125 8.74 10.33 24.82
CA ASN A 125 8.72 9.13 23.98
C ASN A 125 8.19 7.97 24.83
N GLY A 126 7.00 7.44 24.49
CA GLY A 126 6.50 6.20 25.10
C GLY A 126 5.07 6.26 25.65
N THR A 127 4.56 5.07 25.97
CA THR A 127 3.24 4.80 26.56
C THR A 127 3.19 5.21 28.03
N GLY A 128 2.07 5.75 28.48
CA GLY A 128 1.82 6.08 29.90
C GLY A 128 1.78 7.57 30.23
N LEU A 129 1.68 8.40 29.20
CA LEU A 129 1.53 9.87 29.32
C LEU A 129 0.07 10.30 29.54
N ASP A 130 -0.89 9.49 29.14
CA ASP A 130 -2.32 9.79 29.02
C ASP A 130 -2.96 10.41 30.28
N ALA A 131 -2.53 9.94 31.45
CA ALA A 131 -3.09 10.40 32.73
C ALA A 131 -2.41 11.66 33.32
N ALA A 132 -1.27 12.09 32.74
CA ALA A 132 -0.45 13.17 33.28
C ALA A 132 -0.50 14.45 32.44
N VAL A 133 -0.99 14.38 31.19
CA VAL A 133 -1.03 15.50 30.24
C VAL A 133 -2.29 16.32 30.47
N ASP A 134 -2.12 17.63 30.70
CA ASP A 134 -3.20 18.60 30.58
C ASP A 134 -3.19 19.22 29.19
N ALA A 135 -3.97 18.62 28.26
CA ALA A 135 -4.09 19.07 26.88
C ALA A 135 -4.40 20.55 26.74
N SER A 136 -5.24 21.09 27.62
CA SER A 136 -5.61 22.51 27.60
C SER A 136 -4.41 23.42 27.89
N THR A 137 -3.52 23.01 28.79
CA THR A 137 -2.28 23.73 29.08
C THR A 137 -1.30 23.64 27.93
N VAL A 138 -1.13 22.45 27.32
CA VAL A 138 -0.27 22.23 26.16
C VAL A 138 -0.73 23.08 24.96
N LEU A 139 -2.00 23.03 24.62
CA LEU A 139 -2.58 23.81 23.50
C LEU A 139 -2.50 25.33 23.74
N ARG A 140 -2.69 25.77 24.98
CA ARG A 140 -2.50 27.20 25.34
C ARG A 140 -1.04 27.63 25.14
N ALA A 141 -0.08 26.81 25.58
CA ALA A 141 1.34 27.08 25.38
C ALA A 141 1.71 27.07 23.88
N PHE A 142 1.18 26.12 23.11
CA PHE A 142 1.36 26.05 21.65
C PHE A 142 0.81 27.31 20.95
N LYS A 143 -0.40 27.73 21.31
CA LYS A 143 -1.02 28.96 20.78
C LYS A 143 -0.21 30.22 21.08
N SER A 144 0.58 30.23 22.16
CA SER A 144 1.43 31.36 22.53
C SER A 144 2.74 31.45 21.72
N LEU A 145 3.10 30.40 20.96
CA LEU A 145 4.29 30.39 20.10
C LEU A 145 4.17 31.38 18.93
N PRO A 146 5.31 31.85 18.39
CA PRO A 146 5.35 32.57 17.12
C PRO A 146 4.70 31.77 15.99
N PRO A 147 4.04 32.43 15.00
CA PRO A 147 3.33 31.75 13.89
C PRO A 147 4.14 30.69 13.17
N HIS A 148 5.41 30.98 12.82
CA HIS A 148 6.28 30.05 12.13
C HIS A 148 6.66 28.82 12.96
N LEU A 149 6.70 28.93 14.31
CA LEU A 149 6.92 27.77 15.19
C LEU A 149 5.62 26.95 15.37
N GLN A 150 4.45 27.60 15.34
CA GLN A 150 3.17 26.87 15.30
C GLN A 150 3.08 26.05 14.01
N ALA A 151 3.38 26.66 12.85
CA ALA A 151 3.42 25.95 11.57
C ALA A 151 4.42 24.78 11.58
N HIS A 152 5.60 24.98 12.17
CA HIS A 152 6.67 23.98 12.20
C HIS A 152 6.40 22.81 13.16
N LEU A 153 5.84 23.07 14.34
CA LEU A 153 5.65 22.05 15.39
C LEU A 153 4.25 21.42 15.37
N GLY A 154 3.32 21.94 14.55
CA GLY A 154 1.92 21.55 14.58
C GLY A 154 1.67 20.09 14.23
N ALA A 155 2.27 19.60 13.16
CA ALA A 155 2.20 18.21 12.75
C ALA A 155 2.64 17.26 13.87
N ARG A 156 3.81 17.52 14.42
CA ARG A 156 4.38 16.72 15.50
C ARG A 156 3.56 16.78 16.79
N LEU A 157 2.98 17.93 17.11
CA LEU A 157 2.09 18.06 18.27
C LEU A 157 0.78 17.27 18.07
N SER A 158 0.22 17.34 16.87
CA SER A 158 -0.96 16.57 16.48
C SER A 158 -0.71 15.06 16.59
N GLU A 159 0.37 14.56 16.02
CA GLU A 159 0.80 13.14 16.13
C GLU A 159 0.98 12.70 17.59
N LYS A 160 1.53 13.57 18.46
CA LYS A 160 1.67 13.29 19.89
C LYS A 160 0.32 13.12 20.59
N PHE A 161 -0.69 13.91 20.24
CA PHE A 161 -2.03 13.77 20.75
C PHE A 161 -2.71 12.51 20.20
N LEU A 162 -2.56 12.18 18.92
CA LEU A 162 -3.05 10.91 18.33
C LEU A 162 -2.44 9.69 19.03
N ASN A 163 -1.16 9.73 19.38
CA ASN A 163 -0.49 8.64 20.10
C ASN A 163 -1.02 8.37 21.51
N ILE A 164 -1.84 9.27 22.05
CA ILE A 164 -2.55 9.12 23.33
C ILE A 164 -4.09 9.09 23.15
N ASP A 165 -4.56 8.79 21.94
CA ASP A 165 -5.98 8.71 21.56
C ASP A 165 -6.79 9.99 21.83
N ASP A 166 -6.14 11.17 21.82
CA ASP A 166 -6.80 12.49 21.98
C ASP A 166 -6.96 13.19 20.63
N GLU A 167 -7.90 12.71 19.81
CA GLU A 167 -8.20 13.23 18.48
C GLU A 167 -8.67 14.70 18.52
N ASP A 168 -9.45 15.08 19.51
CA ASP A 168 -9.93 16.46 19.65
C ASP A 168 -8.79 17.47 19.82
N SER A 169 -7.78 17.13 20.62
CA SER A 169 -6.62 17.98 20.84
C SER A 169 -5.66 17.94 19.64
N ALA A 170 -5.55 16.80 18.96
CA ALA A 170 -4.80 16.65 17.72
C ALA A 170 -5.36 17.57 16.62
N LEU A 171 -6.68 17.55 16.42
CA LEU A 171 -7.37 18.41 15.48
C LEU A 171 -7.20 19.90 15.82
N GLN A 172 -7.27 20.27 17.11
CA GLN A 172 -7.02 21.65 17.52
C GLN A 172 -5.58 22.10 17.23
N ALA A 173 -4.60 21.24 17.47
CA ALA A 173 -3.19 21.54 17.22
C ALA A 173 -2.92 21.76 15.72
N ILE A 174 -3.41 20.86 14.87
CA ILE A 174 -3.21 20.94 13.43
C ILE A 174 -3.94 22.17 12.83
N ASN A 175 -5.18 22.42 13.22
CA ASN A 175 -5.93 23.60 12.76
C ASN A 175 -5.24 24.92 13.15
N MET A 176 -4.63 25.00 14.32
CA MET A 176 -3.85 26.19 14.72
C MET A 176 -2.59 26.36 13.84
N ALA A 177 -1.97 25.26 13.43
CA ALA A 177 -0.76 25.30 12.60
C ALA A 177 -1.06 25.64 11.13
N VAL A 178 -2.10 25.05 10.56
CA VAL A 178 -2.54 25.29 9.18
C VAL A 178 -3.07 26.73 9.00
N ALA A 179 -3.70 27.28 10.03
CA ALA A 179 -4.17 28.67 10.01
C ALA A 179 -3.03 29.71 9.95
N GLN A 180 -1.76 29.30 10.05
CA GLN A 180 -0.63 30.22 9.92
C GLN A 180 -0.41 30.60 8.44
N PRO A 181 0.21 31.78 8.16
CA PRO A 181 0.39 32.25 6.78
C PRO A 181 1.18 31.33 5.86
N GLU A 182 2.07 30.52 6.41
CA GLU A 182 2.96 29.61 5.68
C GLU A 182 3.02 28.27 6.44
N PRO A 183 1.97 27.40 6.32
CA PRO A 183 2.02 26.07 6.90
C PRO A 183 3.11 25.22 6.23
N THR A 184 3.76 24.33 6.98
CA THR A 184 4.74 23.42 6.39
C THR A 184 4.04 22.29 5.62
N ALA A 185 4.76 21.68 4.68
CA ALA A 185 4.24 20.55 3.93
C ALA A 185 3.92 19.34 4.85
N GLU A 186 4.72 19.13 5.88
CA GLU A 186 4.47 18.12 6.90
C GLU A 186 3.16 18.39 7.66
N THR A 187 2.90 19.65 8.01
CA THR A 187 1.65 20.06 8.67
C THR A 187 0.44 19.83 7.78
N GLN A 188 0.54 20.16 6.49
CA GLN A 188 -0.54 19.91 5.53
C GLN A 188 -0.77 18.42 5.27
N LEU A 189 0.30 17.61 5.26
CA LEU A 189 0.16 16.15 5.14
C LEU A 189 -0.58 15.53 6.33
N VAL A 190 -0.24 15.93 7.57
CA VAL A 190 -0.93 15.48 8.78
C VAL A 190 -2.39 15.97 8.80
N GLU A 191 -2.65 17.20 8.34
CA GLU A 191 -4.02 17.71 8.15
C GLU A 191 -4.82 16.79 7.23
N ALA A 192 -4.27 16.47 6.05
CA ALA A 192 -4.94 15.62 5.07
C ALA A 192 -5.23 14.22 5.63
N THR A 193 -4.26 13.60 6.33
CA THR A 193 -4.45 12.30 6.98
C THR A 193 -5.57 12.37 8.04
N LEU A 194 -5.61 13.42 8.83
CA LEU A 194 -6.65 13.60 9.84
C LEU A 194 -8.03 13.83 9.20
N LEU A 195 -8.11 14.57 8.09
CA LEU A 195 -9.34 14.72 7.31
C LEU A 195 -9.85 13.38 6.76
N GLN A 196 -8.94 12.49 6.31
CA GLN A 196 -9.29 11.13 5.89
C GLN A 196 -9.90 10.33 7.06
N ASP A 197 -9.27 10.36 8.24
CA ASP A 197 -9.77 9.68 9.44
C ASP A 197 -11.15 10.19 9.89
N LEU A 198 -11.43 11.48 9.67
CA LEU A 198 -12.74 12.11 9.94
C LEU A 198 -13.80 11.85 8.85
N GLY A 199 -13.42 11.25 7.73
CA GLY A 199 -14.29 11.00 6.58
C GLY A 199 -14.47 12.19 5.63
N GLU A 200 -13.65 13.23 5.76
CA GLU A 200 -13.67 14.43 4.91
C GLU A 200 -12.73 14.22 3.71
N HIS A 201 -12.99 13.14 2.94
CA HIS A 201 -12.08 12.65 1.89
C HIS A 201 -11.90 13.61 0.72
N GLU A 202 -12.93 14.39 0.34
CA GLU A 202 -12.84 15.36 -0.77
C GLU A 202 -11.83 16.48 -0.44
N GLU A 203 -11.90 17.01 0.78
CA GLU A 203 -10.96 18.05 1.26
C GLU A 203 -9.55 17.49 1.42
N ALA A 204 -9.42 16.26 1.93
CA ALA A 204 -8.13 15.57 2.04
C ALA A 204 -7.48 15.36 0.67
N THR A 205 -8.24 14.91 -0.33
CA THR A 205 -7.79 14.71 -1.70
C THR A 205 -7.21 15.99 -2.30
N ASP A 206 -7.88 17.13 -2.14
CA ASP A 206 -7.40 18.41 -2.67
C ASP A 206 -6.03 18.79 -2.07
N VAL A 207 -5.86 18.65 -0.75
CA VAL A 207 -4.61 18.92 -0.04
C VAL A 207 -3.51 17.96 -0.49
N LEU A 208 -3.78 16.66 -0.56
CA LEU A 208 -2.81 15.63 -0.97
C LEU A 208 -2.33 15.84 -2.40
N MET A 209 -3.24 16.17 -3.32
CA MET A 209 -2.87 16.42 -4.71
C MET A 209 -2.09 17.73 -4.90
N GLU A 210 -2.34 18.76 -4.09
CA GLU A 210 -1.51 19.97 -4.09
C GLU A 210 -0.08 19.64 -3.60
N LEU A 211 0.04 18.88 -2.51
CA LEU A 211 1.33 18.41 -1.98
C LEU A 211 2.07 17.50 -2.97
N ALA A 212 1.37 16.56 -3.62
CA ALA A 212 1.96 15.65 -4.60
C ALA A 212 2.51 16.37 -5.84
N ARG A 213 1.94 17.52 -6.21
CA ARG A 213 2.42 18.37 -7.31
C ARG A 213 3.51 19.36 -6.89
N SER A 214 3.71 19.55 -5.61
CA SER A 214 4.74 20.45 -5.06
C SER A 214 6.06 19.71 -4.92
N ASN A 215 7.17 20.32 -5.31
CA ASN A 215 8.49 19.70 -5.17
C ASN A 215 9.02 19.92 -3.73
N ASN A 216 8.54 19.15 -2.77
CA ASN A 216 8.91 19.21 -1.37
C ASN A 216 9.20 17.81 -0.80
N ARG A 217 9.48 17.71 0.51
CA ARG A 217 9.86 16.44 1.16
C ARG A 217 8.70 15.45 1.31
N THR A 218 7.46 15.93 1.33
CA THR A 218 6.27 15.11 1.58
C THR A 218 5.54 14.71 0.29
N THR A 219 6.10 15.04 -0.87
CA THR A 219 5.48 14.80 -2.17
C THR A 219 5.18 13.33 -2.43
N VAL A 220 6.12 12.44 -2.07
CA VAL A 220 5.98 10.98 -2.22
C VAL A 220 4.94 10.42 -1.25
N GLU A 221 5.00 10.86 0.01
CA GLU A 221 4.06 10.46 1.06
C GLU A 221 2.64 10.94 0.75
N ALA A 222 2.50 12.16 0.24
CA ALA A 222 1.20 12.71 -0.16
C ALA A 222 0.57 11.91 -1.32
N MET A 223 1.37 11.56 -2.34
CA MET A 223 0.87 10.72 -3.44
C MET A 223 0.51 9.31 -2.96
N THR A 224 1.30 8.76 -2.05
CA THR A 224 1.00 7.46 -1.44
C THR A 224 -0.33 7.48 -0.69
N ALA A 225 -0.56 8.49 0.16
CA ALA A 225 -1.80 8.65 0.91
C ALA A 225 -3.00 8.87 -0.03
N PHE A 226 -2.84 9.66 -1.09
CA PHE A 226 -3.88 9.87 -2.10
C PHE A 226 -4.31 8.56 -2.78
N LEU A 227 -3.35 7.75 -3.25
CA LEU A 227 -3.64 6.47 -3.90
C LEU A 227 -4.32 5.47 -2.93
N GLN A 228 -3.89 5.44 -1.67
CA GLN A 228 -4.49 4.59 -0.64
C GLN A 228 -5.94 4.98 -0.35
N ASP A 229 -6.22 6.28 -0.24
CA ASP A 229 -7.56 6.80 -0.02
C ASP A 229 -8.47 6.51 -1.23
N ALA A 230 -7.97 6.70 -2.44
CA ALA A 230 -8.70 6.40 -3.67
C ALA A 230 -9.16 4.93 -3.72
N ILE A 231 -8.30 3.99 -3.30
CA ILE A 231 -8.66 2.57 -3.22
C ILE A 231 -9.73 2.33 -2.14
N GLN A 232 -9.59 2.93 -0.95
CA GLN A 232 -10.52 2.73 0.15
C GLN A 232 -11.92 3.30 -0.12
N GLN A 233 -11.98 4.41 -0.86
CA GLN A 233 -13.22 5.10 -1.18
C GLN A 233 -13.81 4.68 -2.55
N ASP A 234 -13.22 3.71 -3.23
CA ASP A 234 -13.62 3.27 -4.57
C ASP A 234 -13.68 4.43 -5.58
N PHE A 235 -12.66 5.30 -5.52
CA PHE A 235 -12.54 6.48 -6.35
C PHE A 235 -11.80 6.15 -7.65
N GLU A 236 -12.32 6.62 -8.78
CA GLU A 236 -11.71 6.42 -10.11
C GLU A 236 -10.49 7.32 -10.29
N LEU A 237 -9.31 6.71 -10.42
CA LEU A 237 -8.05 7.38 -10.72
C LEU A 237 -7.92 7.63 -12.22
N THR A 238 -7.31 8.75 -12.59
CA THR A 238 -7.07 9.10 -14.00
C THR A 238 -5.67 8.68 -14.44
N SER A 239 -5.46 8.56 -15.76
CA SER A 239 -4.10 8.33 -16.31
C SER A 239 -3.09 9.40 -15.86
N GLN A 240 -3.53 10.65 -15.61
CA GLN A 240 -2.65 11.71 -15.11
C GLN A 240 -2.18 11.47 -13.69
N ASP A 241 -2.98 10.82 -12.86
CA ASP A 241 -2.61 10.48 -11.49
C ASP A 241 -1.52 9.39 -11.49
N PHE A 242 -1.65 8.39 -12.35
CA PHE A 242 -0.62 7.38 -12.56
C PHE A 242 0.66 7.94 -13.19
N GLU A 243 0.56 8.83 -14.19
CA GLU A 243 1.72 9.53 -14.76
C GLU A 243 2.47 10.36 -13.70
N LEU A 244 1.74 11.02 -12.80
CA LEU A 244 2.36 11.74 -11.68
C LEU A 244 3.07 10.78 -10.72
N ALA A 245 2.44 9.66 -10.36
CA ALA A 245 3.04 8.65 -9.51
C ALA A 245 4.34 8.08 -10.12
N ASP A 246 4.33 7.78 -11.43
CA ASP A 246 5.50 7.32 -12.17
C ASP A 246 6.64 8.34 -12.16
N ALA A 247 6.31 9.62 -12.39
CA ALA A 247 7.29 10.69 -12.33
C ALA A 247 7.92 10.81 -10.94
N LEU A 248 7.10 10.75 -9.88
CA LEU A 248 7.58 10.83 -8.50
C LEU A 248 8.44 9.63 -8.10
N ARG A 249 8.10 8.42 -8.54
CA ARG A 249 8.94 7.23 -8.35
C ARG A 249 10.31 7.42 -8.98
N PHE A 250 10.34 7.88 -10.24
CA PHE A 250 11.58 8.10 -10.96
C PHE A 250 12.44 9.20 -10.32
N GLU A 251 11.86 10.34 -9.98
CA GLU A 251 12.56 11.48 -9.40
C GLU A 251 13.11 11.20 -7.99
N ASN A 252 12.41 10.35 -7.22
CA ASN A 252 12.74 10.06 -5.84
C ASN A 252 13.26 8.62 -5.62
N ALA A 253 13.76 7.94 -6.65
CA ALA A 253 14.12 6.52 -6.63
C ALA A 253 15.06 6.08 -5.47
N LEU A 254 15.77 7.00 -4.84
CA LEU A 254 16.66 6.72 -3.70
C LEU A 254 16.01 7.01 -2.34
N ALA A 255 14.80 7.58 -2.31
CA ALA A 255 14.11 7.91 -1.06
C ALA A 255 13.45 6.65 -0.47
N PRO A 256 13.59 6.39 0.84
CA PRO A 256 12.97 5.20 1.47
C PRO A 256 11.45 5.14 1.34
N ALA A 257 10.79 6.29 1.18
CA ALA A 257 9.35 6.40 1.03
C ALA A 257 8.83 5.86 -0.32
N VAL A 258 9.69 5.81 -1.35
CA VAL A 258 9.28 5.39 -2.71
C VAL A 258 8.72 3.99 -2.75
N LYS A 259 9.22 3.06 -1.96
CA LYS A 259 8.69 1.70 -1.90
C LYS A 259 7.21 1.64 -1.49
N TYR A 260 6.76 2.56 -0.63
CA TYR A 260 5.35 2.64 -0.24
C TYR A 260 4.48 3.21 -1.37
N LEU A 261 5.03 4.16 -2.14
CA LEU A 261 4.37 4.68 -3.34
C LEU A 261 4.23 3.59 -4.41
N GLU A 262 5.27 2.80 -4.63
CA GLU A 262 5.26 1.68 -5.58
C GLU A 262 4.19 0.65 -5.22
N LEU A 263 4.09 0.29 -3.93
CA LEU A 263 3.04 -0.60 -3.43
C LEU A 263 1.63 -0.02 -3.59
N ALA A 264 1.46 1.25 -3.22
CA ALA A 264 0.17 1.93 -3.34
C ALA A 264 -0.26 2.03 -4.81
N GLN A 265 0.67 2.34 -5.71
CA GLN A 265 0.42 2.42 -7.14
C GLN A 265 0.06 1.05 -7.75
N MET A 266 0.77 -0.01 -7.37
CA MET A 266 0.43 -1.37 -7.81
C MET A 266 -0.99 -1.77 -7.36
N ARG A 267 -1.33 -1.50 -6.09
CA ARG A 267 -2.68 -1.77 -5.58
C ARG A 267 -3.75 -0.92 -6.28
N ALA A 268 -3.41 0.32 -6.63
CA ALA A 268 -4.30 1.19 -7.39
C ALA A 268 -4.56 0.64 -8.80
N TYR A 269 -3.55 0.14 -9.49
CA TYR A 269 -3.72 -0.55 -10.77
C TYR A 269 -4.62 -1.79 -10.63
N LEU A 270 -4.36 -2.64 -9.61
CA LEU A 270 -5.20 -3.82 -9.36
C LEU A 270 -6.66 -3.47 -9.07
N HIS A 271 -6.87 -2.42 -8.27
CA HIS A 271 -8.21 -1.93 -7.92
C HIS A 271 -8.99 -1.46 -9.15
N GLN A 272 -8.30 -0.85 -10.14
CA GLN A 272 -8.93 -0.39 -11.37
C GLN A 272 -8.96 -1.42 -12.50
N GLY A 273 -8.44 -2.62 -12.26
CA GLY A 273 -8.40 -3.68 -13.27
C GLY A 273 -7.30 -3.52 -14.32
N GLU A 274 -6.32 -2.62 -14.09
CA GLU A 274 -5.15 -2.40 -14.95
C GLU A 274 -4.05 -3.44 -14.60
N PHE A 275 -4.37 -4.71 -14.84
CA PHE A 275 -3.55 -5.84 -14.39
C PHE A 275 -2.18 -5.93 -15.06
N THR A 276 -2.09 -5.49 -16.33
CA THR A 276 -0.82 -5.49 -17.08
C THR A 276 0.19 -4.54 -16.45
N GLU A 277 -0.26 -3.34 -16.08
CA GLU A 277 0.53 -2.30 -15.43
C GLU A 277 0.95 -2.75 -14.02
N ALA A 278 0.03 -3.36 -13.27
CA ALA A 278 0.36 -3.94 -11.96
C ALA A 278 1.44 -5.02 -12.05
N GLN A 279 1.35 -5.92 -13.04
CA GLN A 279 2.34 -6.97 -13.27
C GLN A 279 3.71 -6.42 -13.70
N GLN A 280 3.73 -5.39 -14.55
CA GLN A 280 4.97 -4.72 -14.94
C GLN A 280 5.63 -4.05 -13.74
N LEU A 281 4.87 -3.34 -12.92
CA LEU A 281 5.37 -2.71 -11.71
C LEU A 281 5.90 -3.74 -10.70
N TYR A 282 5.21 -4.88 -10.53
CA TYR A 282 5.72 -5.99 -9.72
C TYR A 282 7.08 -6.50 -10.24
N ALA A 283 7.23 -6.66 -11.55
CA ALA A 283 8.50 -7.12 -12.13
C ALA A 283 9.65 -6.13 -11.90
N GLU A 284 9.37 -4.82 -11.86
CA GLU A 284 10.34 -3.78 -11.48
C GLU A 284 10.72 -3.88 -10.00
N LEU A 285 9.72 -4.02 -9.11
CA LEU A 285 9.92 -4.18 -7.67
C LEU A 285 10.74 -5.43 -7.33
N ALA A 286 10.51 -6.54 -8.03
CA ALA A 286 11.24 -7.79 -7.84
C ALA A 286 12.76 -7.68 -8.08
N LEU A 287 13.22 -6.63 -8.77
CA LEU A 287 14.66 -6.38 -8.97
C LEU A 287 15.32 -5.66 -7.78
N SER A 288 14.55 -5.03 -6.90
CA SER A 288 15.07 -4.10 -5.86
C SER A 288 14.59 -4.40 -4.44
N ALA A 289 13.53 -5.18 -4.26
CA ALA A 289 12.94 -5.46 -2.95
C ALA A 289 13.57 -6.67 -2.24
N ASP A 290 13.43 -6.71 -0.92
CA ASP A 290 13.83 -7.86 -0.10
C ASP A 290 12.84 -9.04 -0.29
N GLU A 291 13.34 -10.30 -0.27
CA GLU A 291 12.54 -11.51 -0.54
C GLU A 291 11.23 -11.60 0.26
N GLY A 292 11.23 -11.22 1.54
CA GLY A 292 10.03 -11.34 2.40
C GLY A 292 8.91 -10.34 2.07
N ASP A 293 9.24 -9.16 1.55
CA ASP A 293 8.26 -8.18 1.11
C ASP A 293 7.64 -8.61 -0.23
N LEU A 294 8.43 -9.26 -1.10
CA LEU A 294 7.99 -9.73 -2.41
C LEU A 294 6.92 -10.83 -2.34
N ASP A 295 7.04 -11.77 -1.42
CA ASP A 295 6.08 -12.88 -1.28
C ASP A 295 4.66 -12.36 -0.98
N SER A 296 4.53 -11.36 -0.09
CA SER A 296 3.23 -10.76 0.23
C SER A 296 2.62 -10.02 -0.96
N ILE A 297 3.47 -9.32 -1.73
CA ILE A 297 3.04 -8.58 -2.93
C ILE A 297 2.63 -9.54 -4.04
N ALA A 298 3.38 -10.65 -4.20
CA ALA A 298 3.06 -11.71 -5.13
C ALA A 298 1.69 -12.33 -4.87
N ASP A 299 1.37 -12.58 -3.60
CA ASP A 299 0.08 -13.10 -3.21
C ASP A 299 -1.06 -12.10 -3.49
N GLU A 300 -0.89 -10.81 -3.15
CA GLU A 300 -1.88 -9.78 -3.46
C GLU A 300 -2.18 -9.70 -4.97
N LEU A 301 -1.12 -9.71 -5.79
CA LEU A 301 -1.25 -9.72 -7.25
C LEU A 301 -2.00 -10.95 -7.74
N ALA A 302 -1.60 -12.13 -7.28
CA ALA A 302 -2.19 -13.39 -7.67
C ALA A 302 -3.64 -13.55 -7.20
N GLU A 303 -3.97 -13.08 -6.01
CA GLU A 303 -5.35 -13.04 -5.49
C GLU A 303 -6.25 -12.16 -6.35
N ALA A 304 -5.75 -10.97 -6.74
CA ALA A 304 -6.50 -10.07 -7.61
C ALA A 304 -6.78 -10.70 -8.99
N PHE A 305 -5.77 -11.30 -9.64
CA PHE A 305 -5.98 -12.04 -10.88
C PHE A 305 -6.93 -13.25 -10.72
N THR A 306 -6.84 -13.93 -9.58
CA THR A 306 -7.69 -15.11 -9.31
C THR A 306 -9.13 -14.72 -9.04
N ALA A 307 -9.37 -13.55 -8.46
CA ALA A 307 -10.71 -13.02 -8.16
C ALA A 307 -11.38 -12.34 -9.36
N HIS A 308 -10.59 -11.91 -10.34
CA HIS A 308 -11.11 -11.17 -11.51
C HIS A 308 -11.92 -12.08 -12.45
N ASP A 309 -13.01 -11.55 -13.02
CA ASP A 309 -13.92 -12.32 -13.88
C ASP A 309 -13.37 -12.63 -15.28
N ASP A 310 -12.32 -11.91 -15.73
CA ASP A 310 -11.71 -12.17 -17.05
C ASP A 310 -10.79 -13.39 -17.02
N ASP A 311 -11.26 -14.48 -17.61
CA ASP A 311 -10.51 -15.73 -17.70
C ASP A 311 -9.26 -15.62 -18.59
N ILE A 312 -9.23 -14.69 -19.57
CA ILE A 312 -8.10 -14.54 -20.48
C ILE A 312 -6.94 -13.90 -19.72
N GLN A 313 -7.18 -12.81 -19.01
CA GLN A 313 -6.17 -12.15 -18.19
C GLN A 313 -5.62 -13.08 -17.10
N PHE A 314 -6.53 -13.84 -16.45
CA PHE A 314 -6.09 -14.85 -15.49
C PHE A 314 -5.19 -15.91 -16.11
N LEU A 315 -5.53 -16.41 -17.29
CA LEU A 315 -4.74 -17.43 -17.98
C LEU A 315 -3.38 -16.87 -18.44
N GLU A 316 -3.34 -15.65 -18.97
CA GLU A 316 -2.07 -14.99 -19.30
C GLU A 316 -1.14 -14.93 -18.09
N PHE A 317 -1.65 -14.48 -16.95
CA PHE A 317 -0.89 -14.49 -15.69
C PHE A 317 -0.49 -15.91 -15.26
N ALA A 318 -1.40 -16.87 -15.26
CA ALA A 318 -1.17 -18.21 -14.76
C ALA A 318 -0.19 -19.03 -15.63
N PHE A 319 -0.07 -18.72 -16.94
CA PHE A 319 0.83 -19.41 -17.86
C PHE A 319 2.22 -18.78 -17.98
N ASP A 320 2.31 -17.47 -17.75
CA ASP A 320 3.58 -16.72 -17.76
C ASP A 320 3.69 -15.83 -16.49
N PRO A 321 3.64 -16.44 -15.29
CA PRO A 321 3.76 -15.66 -14.07
C PRO A 321 5.18 -15.07 -14.00
N PRO A 322 5.32 -13.85 -13.47
CA PRO A 322 6.62 -13.37 -13.06
C PRO A 322 7.25 -14.38 -12.08
N VAL A 323 8.55 -14.35 -11.92
CA VAL A 323 9.24 -15.23 -10.97
C VAL A 323 8.78 -14.87 -9.56
N MET A 324 7.89 -15.67 -9.00
CA MET A 324 7.30 -15.44 -7.67
C MET A 324 7.01 -16.77 -6.97
N GLU A 325 7.08 -16.76 -5.65
CA GLU A 325 6.65 -17.86 -4.81
C GLU A 325 5.30 -17.50 -4.16
N PHE A 326 4.29 -18.32 -4.39
CA PHE A 326 2.97 -18.10 -3.79
C PHE A 326 2.87 -18.79 -2.44
N GLN A 327 2.21 -18.15 -1.50
CA GLN A 327 1.79 -18.81 -0.28
C GLN A 327 0.76 -19.91 -0.57
N GLN A 328 0.66 -20.86 0.36
CA GLN A 328 -0.18 -22.04 0.17
C GLN A 328 -1.64 -21.71 -0.19
N PRO A 329 -2.36 -20.77 0.45
CA PRO A 329 -3.75 -20.44 0.09
C PRO A 329 -3.88 -19.96 -1.34
N THR A 330 -2.99 -19.05 -1.76
CA THR A 330 -2.99 -18.45 -3.09
C THR A 330 -2.70 -19.48 -4.18
N ALA A 331 -1.69 -20.33 -3.98
CA ALA A 331 -1.36 -21.40 -4.90
C ALA A 331 -2.53 -22.40 -5.08
N LEU A 332 -3.26 -22.73 -4.01
CA LEU A 332 -4.46 -23.57 -4.08
C LEU A 332 -5.59 -22.91 -4.88
N ALA A 333 -5.83 -21.62 -4.66
CA ALA A 333 -6.88 -20.87 -5.37
C ALA A 333 -6.59 -20.79 -6.88
N ILE A 334 -5.36 -20.48 -7.26
CA ILE A 334 -4.93 -20.46 -8.68
C ILE A 334 -5.10 -21.87 -9.28
N ALA A 335 -4.64 -22.92 -8.59
CA ALA A 335 -4.75 -24.28 -9.06
C ALA A 335 -6.23 -24.72 -9.24
N GLU A 336 -7.09 -24.32 -8.33
CA GLU A 336 -8.54 -24.59 -8.42
C GLU A 336 -9.17 -23.89 -9.62
N ARG A 337 -8.84 -22.60 -9.85
CA ARG A 337 -9.37 -21.88 -11.01
C ARG A 337 -8.84 -22.46 -12.33
N LEU A 338 -7.54 -22.82 -12.41
CA LEU A 338 -6.99 -23.53 -13.57
C LEU A 338 -7.75 -24.83 -13.87
N LEU A 339 -8.09 -25.61 -12.84
CA LEU A 339 -8.91 -26.84 -13.02
C LEU A 339 -10.32 -26.53 -13.51
N SER A 340 -10.92 -25.44 -13.01
CA SER A 340 -12.26 -25.03 -13.43
C SER A 340 -12.30 -24.60 -14.89
N LEU A 341 -11.22 -24.01 -15.39
CA LEU A 341 -11.04 -23.61 -16.78
C LEU A 341 -10.52 -24.73 -17.69
N GLY A 342 -10.22 -25.92 -17.13
CA GLY A 342 -9.85 -27.10 -17.90
C GLY A 342 -8.35 -27.24 -18.22
N PHE A 343 -7.50 -26.65 -17.38
CA PHE A 343 -6.03 -26.72 -17.51
C PHE A 343 -5.39 -27.58 -16.39
N PRO A 344 -5.67 -28.92 -16.35
CA PRO A 344 -5.19 -29.78 -15.29
C PRO A 344 -3.67 -29.93 -15.23
N GLU A 345 -2.99 -29.93 -16.39
CA GLU A 345 -1.53 -30.02 -16.45
C GLU A 345 -0.88 -28.84 -15.77
N ARG A 346 -1.36 -27.62 -16.07
CA ARG A 346 -0.81 -26.39 -15.49
C ARG A 346 -1.10 -26.30 -13.99
N SER A 347 -2.29 -26.75 -13.56
CA SER A 347 -2.64 -26.85 -12.15
C SER A 347 -1.69 -27.80 -11.38
N LEU A 348 -1.38 -28.98 -11.95
CA LEU A 348 -0.42 -29.91 -11.35
C LEU A 348 0.99 -29.31 -11.27
N GLU A 349 1.48 -28.72 -12.33
CA GLU A 349 2.79 -28.06 -12.38
C GLU A 349 2.90 -26.97 -11.29
N LEU A 350 1.87 -26.13 -11.14
CA LEU A 350 1.82 -25.14 -10.11
C LEU A 350 1.87 -25.76 -8.71
N LEU A 351 1.08 -26.81 -8.45
CA LEU A 351 1.04 -27.49 -7.15
C LEU A 351 2.34 -28.26 -6.84
N GLU A 352 3.12 -28.66 -7.84
CA GLU A 352 4.44 -29.29 -7.69
C GLU A 352 5.54 -28.28 -7.40
N THR A 353 5.48 -27.10 -8.00
CA THR A 353 6.49 -26.05 -7.88
C THR A 353 6.24 -25.11 -6.70
N SER A 354 5.01 -25.04 -6.20
CA SER A 354 4.63 -24.19 -5.06
C SER A 354 4.98 -24.80 -3.70
N SER A 355 4.92 -23.98 -2.66
CA SER A 355 5.14 -24.39 -1.26
C SER A 355 4.03 -25.26 -0.65
N VAL A 356 3.04 -25.71 -1.44
CA VAL A 356 1.90 -26.54 -0.96
C VAL A 356 2.39 -27.94 -0.55
N PRO A 357 2.32 -28.31 0.74
CA PRO A 357 2.78 -29.61 1.19
C PRO A 357 2.02 -30.77 0.55
N LEU A 358 2.71 -31.87 0.24
CA LEU A 358 2.09 -33.06 -0.35
C LEU A 358 0.98 -33.70 0.51
N ASN A 359 1.03 -33.46 1.83
CA ASN A 359 0.03 -33.92 2.79
C ASN A 359 -1.07 -32.91 3.09
N ASN A 360 -1.10 -31.77 2.37
CA ASN A 360 -2.20 -30.83 2.46
C ASN A 360 -3.45 -31.45 1.82
N SER A 361 -4.54 -31.58 2.56
CA SER A 361 -5.75 -32.26 2.09
C SER A 361 -6.41 -31.59 0.89
N GLU A 362 -6.45 -30.24 0.84
CA GLU A 362 -6.99 -29.53 -0.31
C GLU A 362 -6.11 -29.70 -1.55
N GLY A 363 -4.79 -29.59 -1.37
CA GLY A 363 -3.83 -29.87 -2.44
C GLY A 363 -3.91 -31.31 -2.98
N GLN A 364 -4.20 -32.29 -2.08
CA GLN A 364 -4.44 -33.67 -2.51
C GLN A 364 -5.73 -33.83 -3.32
N TYR A 365 -6.82 -33.14 -2.93
CA TYR A 365 -8.06 -33.12 -3.71
C TYR A 365 -7.85 -32.51 -5.09
N LEU A 366 -7.17 -31.36 -5.20
CA LEU A 366 -6.91 -30.72 -6.48
C LEU A 366 -6.03 -31.58 -7.38
N ARG A 367 -4.97 -32.22 -6.84
CA ARG A 367 -4.13 -33.16 -7.61
C ARG A 367 -4.93 -34.39 -8.08
N ALA A 368 -5.83 -34.91 -7.25
CA ALA A 368 -6.70 -36.02 -7.64
C ALA A 368 -7.67 -35.60 -8.74
N GLU A 369 -8.31 -34.43 -8.65
CA GLU A 369 -9.22 -33.92 -9.67
C GLU A 369 -8.46 -33.67 -10.99
N ALA A 370 -7.25 -33.09 -10.94
CA ALA A 370 -6.41 -32.91 -12.11
C ALA A 370 -6.08 -34.25 -12.78
N ALA A 371 -5.68 -35.27 -12.01
CA ALA A 371 -5.39 -36.60 -12.51
C ALA A 371 -6.64 -37.26 -13.18
N LEU A 372 -7.81 -37.04 -12.60
CA LEU A 372 -9.07 -37.52 -13.19
C LEU A 372 -9.41 -36.85 -14.51
N LEU A 373 -9.20 -35.55 -14.62
CA LEU A 373 -9.37 -34.79 -15.86
C LEU A 373 -8.43 -35.27 -16.95
N LEU A 374 -7.21 -35.69 -16.58
CA LEU A 374 -6.22 -36.29 -17.47
C LEU A 374 -6.50 -37.77 -17.79
N GLY A 375 -7.49 -38.38 -17.13
CA GLY A 375 -7.83 -39.82 -17.31
C GLY A 375 -6.91 -40.76 -16.53
N ASP A 376 -6.09 -40.26 -15.63
CA ASP A 376 -5.19 -41.07 -14.78
C ASP A 376 -5.87 -41.43 -13.46
N ALA A 377 -6.69 -42.48 -13.48
CA ALA A 377 -7.40 -42.94 -12.31
C ALA A 377 -6.47 -43.51 -11.22
N ASP A 378 -5.34 -44.12 -11.59
CA ASP A 378 -4.41 -44.67 -10.62
C ASP A 378 -3.68 -43.59 -9.84
N ALA A 379 -3.25 -42.50 -10.50
CA ALA A 379 -2.67 -41.35 -9.85
C ALA A 379 -3.72 -40.65 -8.92
N ALA A 380 -4.95 -40.51 -9.38
CA ALA A 380 -6.02 -39.94 -8.57
C ALA A 380 -6.27 -40.74 -7.28
N LEU A 381 -6.37 -42.07 -7.38
CA LEU A 381 -6.53 -42.94 -6.19
C LEU A 381 -5.33 -42.85 -5.23
N GLY A 382 -4.11 -42.65 -5.78
CA GLY A 382 -2.91 -42.42 -5.00
C GLY A 382 -3.02 -41.15 -4.15
N TRP A 383 -3.46 -40.05 -4.73
CA TRP A 383 -3.64 -38.76 -4.02
C TRP A 383 -4.76 -38.81 -2.97
N LEU A 384 -5.82 -39.61 -3.20
CA LEU A 384 -6.95 -39.74 -2.30
C LEU A 384 -6.68 -40.72 -1.13
N GLN A 385 -5.53 -41.38 -1.12
CA GLN A 385 -5.19 -42.34 -0.06
C GLN A 385 -5.06 -41.66 1.31
N GLY A 386 -5.89 -42.09 2.26
CA GLY A 386 -5.90 -41.54 3.63
C GLY A 386 -6.82 -40.35 3.83
N LEU A 387 -7.48 -39.85 2.75
CA LEU A 387 -8.53 -38.85 2.87
C LEU A 387 -9.89 -39.50 3.15
N GLU A 388 -10.66 -38.90 4.04
CA GLU A 388 -11.98 -39.38 4.45
C GLU A 388 -13.03 -38.27 4.19
N GLY A 389 -14.29 -38.67 4.04
CA GLY A 389 -15.41 -37.75 3.88
C GLY A 389 -16.14 -37.91 2.53
N GLU A 390 -17.17 -37.10 2.32
CA GLU A 390 -18.07 -37.20 1.17
C GLU A 390 -17.34 -36.83 -0.14
N ARG A 391 -16.45 -35.80 -0.13
CA ARG A 391 -15.68 -35.40 -1.31
C ARG A 391 -14.68 -36.50 -1.72
N ALA A 392 -13.98 -37.11 -0.76
CA ALA A 392 -13.07 -38.21 -1.03
C ALA A 392 -13.84 -39.41 -1.64
N ALA A 393 -14.95 -39.78 -1.04
CA ALA A 393 -15.77 -40.89 -1.54
C ALA A 393 -16.36 -40.62 -2.94
N ALA A 394 -16.70 -39.38 -3.27
CA ALA A 394 -17.15 -38.99 -4.58
C ALA A 394 -16.05 -39.11 -5.64
N LEU A 395 -14.84 -38.61 -5.34
CA LEU A 395 -13.68 -38.68 -6.24
C LEU A 395 -13.16 -40.12 -6.42
N ILE A 396 -13.19 -40.96 -5.37
CA ILE A 396 -12.88 -42.41 -5.49
C ILE A 396 -13.86 -43.14 -6.42
N ARG A 397 -15.15 -42.82 -6.33
CA ARG A 397 -16.13 -43.36 -7.28
C ARG A 397 -15.85 -42.91 -8.71
N ALA A 398 -15.58 -41.60 -8.90
CA ALA A 398 -15.22 -41.05 -10.20
C ALA A 398 -13.96 -41.72 -10.78
N ALA A 399 -12.94 -41.99 -9.95
CA ALA A 399 -11.75 -42.70 -10.37
C ALA A 399 -12.07 -44.13 -10.83
N THR A 400 -13.00 -44.80 -10.17
CA THR A 400 -13.43 -46.15 -10.57
C THR A 400 -14.19 -46.10 -11.92
N ASP A 401 -14.98 -45.07 -12.13
CA ASP A 401 -15.72 -44.88 -13.39
C ASP A 401 -14.74 -44.55 -14.54
N VAL A 402 -13.73 -43.68 -14.33
CA VAL A 402 -12.67 -43.40 -15.29
C VAL A 402 -11.88 -44.66 -15.63
N SER A 403 -11.53 -45.49 -14.66
CA SER A 403 -10.86 -46.80 -14.88
C SER A 403 -11.71 -47.74 -15.74
N SER A 404 -13.03 -47.63 -15.73
CA SER A 404 -13.94 -48.38 -16.58
C SER A 404 -14.18 -47.78 -17.98
N GLY A 405 -13.52 -46.64 -18.27
CA GLY A 405 -13.60 -45.92 -19.56
C GLY A 405 -14.64 -44.80 -19.60
N ALA A 406 -15.22 -44.42 -18.46
CA ALA A 406 -16.06 -43.22 -18.37
C ALA A 406 -15.19 -41.97 -18.32
N ALA A 407 -15.70 -40.84 -18.86
CA ALA A 407 -15.06 -39.57 -18.72
C ALA A 407 -15.34 -38.93 -17.35
N PHE A 408 -14.35 -38.35 -16.68
CA PHE A 408 -14.56 -37.60 -15.46
C PHE A 408 -15.16 -36.23 -15.77
N ASN A 409 -16.23 -35.89 -15.06
CA ASN A 409 -16.87 -34.59 -15.17
C ASN A 409 -16.89 -33.91 -13.81
N ARG A 410 -16.16 -32.82 -13.67
CA ARG A 410 -16.03 -32.05 -12.43
C ARG A 410 -17.34 -31.41 -11.98
N SER A 411 -18.22 -31.11 -12.91
CA SER A 411 -19.54 -30.56 -12.60
C SER A 411 -20.65 -31.30 -13.32
N GLN A 412 -21.69 -31.67 -12.63
CA GLN A 412 -22.93 -32.16 -13.24
C GLN A 412 -23.76 -31.01 -13.83
N ARG A 413 -23.11 -30.03 -14.45
CA ARG A 413 -23.75 -28.85 -15.02
C ARG A 413 -24.01 -29.07 -16.51
N SER A 414 -25.17 -28.70 -16.94
CA SER A 414 -25.75 -28.46 -18.26
C SER A 414 -25.09 -29.06 -19.53
N GLN A 415 -25.89 -29.25 -20.57
CA GLN A 415 -25.50 -29.72 -21.91
C GLN A 415 -24.32 -28.91 -22.55
N ASP A 416 -24.11 -27.65 -22.15
CA ASP A 416 -23.02 -26.80 -22.63
C ASP A 416 -21.65 -27.30 -22.20
N GLU A 417 -21.57 -27.97 -21.07
CA GLU A 417 -20.32 -28.52 -20.53
C GLU A 417 -19.86 -29.78 -21.27
N ALA A 418 -20.75 -30.56 -21.83
CA ALA A 418 -20.39 -31.69 -22.66
C ALA A 418 -19.66 -31.24 -23.94
N VAL A 419 -19.98 -30.05 -24.45
CA VAL A 419 -19.31 -29.44 -25.62
C VAL A 419 -17.92 -28.97 -25.24
N LEU A 420 -17.79 -28.25 -24.14
CA LEU A 420 -16.49 -27.79 -23.62
C LEU A 420 -15.55 -28.98 -23.36
N GLN A 421 -16.04 -30.06 -22.81
CA GLN A 421 -15.25 -31.27 -22.56
C GLN A 421 -14.87 -31.99 -23.86
N ALA A 422 -15.79 -32.07 -24.85
CA ALA A 422 -15.48 -32.62 -26.16
C ALA A 422 -14.41 -31.76 -26.88
N TRP A 423 -14.45 -30.43 -26.70
CA TRP A 423 -13.47 -29.51 -27.20
C TRP A 423 -12.10 -29.72 -26.52
N GLN A 424 -12.03 -29.67 -25.19
CA GLN A 424 -10.81 -29.82 -24.40
C GLN A 424 -10.09 -31.16 -24.65
N ARG A 425 -10.87 -32.23 -24.85
CA ARG A 425 -10.32 -33.58 -25.10
C ARG A 425 -10.11 -33.91 -26.56
N ASN A 426 -10.50 -33.02 -27.47
CA ASN A 426 -10.53 -33.26 -28.90
C ASN A 426 -11.35 -34.55 -29.26
N ASN A 427 -12.31 -34.92 -28.43
CA ASN A 427 -13.10 -36.15 -28.53
C ASN A 427 -14.58 -35.86 -28.85
N TRP A 428 -14.82 -35.33 -30.04
CA TRP A 428 -16.15 -34.99 -30.54
C TRP A 428 -17.04 -36.19 -30.79
N SER A 429 -16.46 -37.41 -30.71
CA SER A 429 -17.22 -38.66 -30.98
C SER A 429 -18.16 -39.03 -29.84
N GLU A 430 -17.99 -38.48 -28.64
CA GLU A 430 -18.80 -38.81 -27.46
C GLU A 430 -20.06 -37.96 -27.37
N LEU A 431 -20.21 -36.88 -28.14
CA LEU A 431 -21.47 -36.16 -28.22
C LEU A 431 -22.57 -37.03 -28.82
N SER A 432 -23.61 -37.31 -28.05
CA SER A 432 -24.70 -38.20 -28.47
C SER A 432 -25.54 -37.56 -29.56
N ALA A 433 -26.23 -38.42 -30.34
CA ALA A 433 -27.09 -37.98 -31.45
C ALA A 433 -28.37 -37.24 -30.99
N ASP A 434 -28.65 -37.24 -29.69
CA ASP A 434 -29.81 -36.59 -29.09
C ASP A 434 -29.55 -35.12 -28.61
N ASP A 435 -28.30 -34.66 -28.74
CA ASP A 435 -27.95 -33.29 -28.42
C ASP A 435 -28.47 -32.30 -29.47
N GLU A 436 -28.68 -31.03 -29.05
CA GLU A 436 -29.21 -29.95 -29.90
C GLU A 436 -28.57 -29.89 -31.28
N THR A 437 -29.31 -29.39 -32.26
CA THR A 437 -28.89 -29.31 -33.68
C THR A 437 -27.54 -28.67 -33.89
N LEU A 438 -27.17 -27.64 -33.08
CA LEU A 438 -25.88 -26.95 -33.14
C LEU A 438 -24.73 -27.90 -32.79
N LEU A 439 -24.82 -28.68 -31.72
CA LEU A 439 -23.79 -29.62 -31.28
C LEU A 439 -23.56 -30.74 -32.28
N ARG A 440 -24.62 -31.17 -32.92
CA ARG A 440 -24.56 -32.14 -34.02
C ARG A 440 -23.81 -31.55 -35.22
N ASP A 441 -24.10 -30.30 -35.58
CA ASP A 441 -23.44 -29.60 -36.70
C ASP A 441 -21.98 -29.42 -36.42
N VAL A 442 -21.58 -29.01 -35.19
CA VAL A 442 -20.18 -28.90 -34.75
C VAL A 442 -19.46 -30.24 -34.85
N SER A 443 -20.06 -31.30 -34.30
CA SER A 443 -19.46 -32.64 -34.33
C SER A 443 -19.34 -33.19 -35.75
N ALA A 444 -20.29 -32.91 -36.63
CA ALA A 444 -20.23 -33.26 -38.04
C ALA A 444 -19.11 -32.52 -38.76
N THR A 445 -18.98 -31.22 -38.52
CA THR A 445 -17.94 -30.38 -39.14
C THR A 445 -16.52 -30.81 -38.73
N VAL A 446 -16.32 -31.17 -37.45
CA VAL A 446 -15.01 -31.66 -36.96
C VAL A 446 -14.67 -33.08 -37.43
N ARG A 447 -15.70 -33.93 -37.67
CA ARG A 447 -15.50 -35.28 -38.19
C ARG A 447 -15.31 -35.34 -39.71
N GLU A 448 -15.71 -34.30 -40.45
CA GLU A 448 -15.44 -34.25 -41.89
C GLU A 448 -13.93 -34.24 -42.13
N GLU A 449 -13.42 -35.36 -42.66
CA GLU A 449 -12.02 -35.37 -43.14
C GLU A 449 -11.86 -34.28 -44.22
N PRO A 450 -10.80 -33.46 -44.13
CA PRO A 450 -10.55 -32.47 -45.16
C PRO A 450 -10.50 -33.21 -46.49
N VAL A 451 -11.29 -32.75 -47.47
CA VAL A 451 -11.31 -33.35 -48.81
C VAL A 451 -9.88 -33.44 -49.27
N SER A 452 -9.37 -34.66 -49.27
CA SER A 452 -8.06 -34.96 -49.87
C SER A 452 -8.11 -34.44 -51.30
N VAL A 453 -7.32 -33.44 -51.61
CA VAL A 453 -7.14 -32.95 -52.98
C VAL A 453 -6.33 -34.00 -53.78
N ALA A 454 -6.88 -35.23 -53.80
CA ALA A 454 -6.48 -36.21 -54.82
C ALA A 454 -6.99 -35.63 -56.13
N ILE A 455 -6.07 -35.42 -57.05
CA ILE A 455 -6.23 -34.91 -58.40
C ILE A 455 -7.62 -35.31 -58.92
N MET A 456 -8.61 -34.43 -58.76
CA MET A 456 -9.90 -34.59 -59.36
C MET A 456 -9.88 -34.02 -60.77
N ASP A 457 -10.52 -34.67 -61.73
CA ASP A 457 -10.61 -34.35 -63.15
C ASP A 457 -11.09 -32.92 -63.48
N SER A 458 -11.46 -32.13 -62.44
CA SER A 458 -11.91 -30.72 -62.61
C SER A 458 -11.53 -29.85 -61.41
N PRO A 459 -10.44 -29.03 -61.53
CA PRO A 459 -9.97 -28.13 -60.49
C PRO A 459 -11.00 -27.09 -60.04
N LEU A 460 -11.89 -26.66 -60.91
CA LEU A 460 -12.95 -25.69 -60.60
C LEU A 460 -14.07 -26.28 -59.74
N LEU A 461 -14.37 -27.55 -59.93
CA LEU A 461 -15.38 -28.24 -59.11
C LEU A 461 -14.85 -28.51 -57.70
N SER A 462 -13.60 -28.91 -57.55
CA SER A 462 -12.92 -29.09 -56.27
C SER A 462 -12.80 -27.78 -55.52
N GLY A 463 -12.47 -26.68 -56.20
CA GLY A 463 -12.42 -25.33 -55.60
C GLY A 463 -13.81 -24.87 -55.07
N ARG A 464 -14.86 -25.15 -55.81
CA ARG A 464 -16.22 -24.83 -55.38
C ARG A 464 -16.66 -25.65 -54.15
N THR A 465 -16.35 -26.94 -54.12
CA THR A 465 -16.66 -27.82 -52.97
C THR A 465 -15.90 -27.35 -51.69
N LEU A 466 -14.63 -26.98 -51.82
CA LEU A 466 -13.84 -26.44 -50.72
C LEU A 466 -14.38 -25.10 -50.20
N LEU A 467 -14.85 -24.22 -51.08
CA LEU A 467 -15.50 -22.96 -50.67
C LEU A 467 -16.85 -23.21 -49.98
N GLU A 468 -17.65 -24.16 -50.44
CA GLU A 468 -18.91 -24.52 -49.83
C GLU A 468 -18.65 -25.13 -48.43
N GLN A 469 -17.70 -26.03 -48.27
CA GLN A 469 -17.32 -26.57 -46.94
C GLN A 469 -16.81 -25.50 -46.00
N SER A 470 -15.93 -24.60 -46.49
CA SER A 470 -15.41 -23.48 -45.69
C SER A 470 -16.52 -22.51 -45.24
N ALA A 471 -17.50 -22.26 -46.11
CA ALA A 471 -18.65 -21.43 -45.77
C ALA A 471 -19.54 -22.10 -44.69
N GLN A 472 -19.76 -23.39 -44.82
CA GLN A 472 -20.54 -24.17 -43.87
C GLN A 472 -19.87 -24.26 -42.49
N SER A 473 -18.54 -24.47 -42.45
CA SER A 473 -17.78 -24.50 -41.22
C SER A 473 -17.79 -23.13 -40.50
N ARG A 474 -17.70 -22.03 -41.26
CA ARG A 474 -17.83 -20.66 -40.68
C ARG A 474 -19.22 -20.43 -40.08
N GLU A 475 -20.28 -20.80 -40.78
CA GLU A 475 -21.64 -20.64 -40.28
C GLU A 475 -21.90 -21.44 -38.98
N VAL A 476 -21.29 -22.63 -38.83
CA VAL A 476 -21.36 -23.41 -37.60
C VAL A 476 -20.57 -22.74 -36.47
N LEU A 477 -19.37 -22.23 -36.77
CA LEU A 477 -18.53 -21.50 -35.80
C LEU A 477 -19.20 -20.20 -35.36
N ASP A 478 -19.77 -19.41 -36.30
CA ASP A 478 -20.45 -18.15 -35.94
C ASP A 478 -21.64 -18.41 -35.00
N ARG A 479 -22.47 -19.47 -35.27
CA ARG A 479 -23.52 -19.86 -34.37
C ARG A 479 -23.06 -20.36 -33.00
N LEU A 480 -21.88 -20.98 -32.94
CA LEU A 480 -21.26 -21.41 -31.69
C LEU A 480 -20.80 -20.20 -30.87
N LEU A 481 -20.12 -19.24 -31.52
CA LEU A 481 -19.66 -18.00 -30.90
C LEU A 481 -20.82 -17.13 -30.38
N GLU A 482 -21.88 -16.99 -31.19
CA GLU A 482 -23.12 -16.30 -30.76
C GLU A 482 -23.76 -16.92 -29.51
N ARG A 483 -23.68 -18.25 -29.36
CA ARG A 483 -24.26 -18.95 -28.21
C ARG A 483 -23.47 -18.64 -26.90
N PHE A 484 -22.17 -18.46 -27.00
CA PHE A 484 -21.33 -18.17 -25.85
C PHE A 484 -21.07 -16.67 -25.63
N ASP A 485 -21.81 -15.79 -26.35
CA ASP A 485 -21.73 -14.33 -26.29
C ASP A 485 -20.31 -13.77 -26.55
N ILE A 486 -19.53 -14.53 -27.30
CA ILE A 486 -18.20 -14.11 -27.75
C ILE A 486 -18.40 -13.28 -29.01
N ALA A 487 -18.35 -11.95 -28.87
CA ALA A 487 -18.40 -11.05 -30.02
C ALA A 487 -17.18 -11.30 -30.93
N PRO A 488 -17.38 -11.48 -32.27
CA PRO A 488 -16.23 -11.53 -33.18
C PRO A 488 -15.52 -10.18 -33.12
N ASP A 489 -14.20 -10.23 -32.91
CA ASP A 489 -13.32 -9.06 -32.99
C ASP A 489 -13.51 -8.37 -34.34
N PRO A 490 -13.60 -7.01 -34.41
CA PRO A 490 -13.93 -6.24 -35.61
C PRO A 490 -12.88 -6.33 -36.72
#